data_2f3c31bf6e14976a2700040295278e5a
#
_entry.id   2f3c31bf6e14976a2700040295278e5a
#
_cell.length_a   1.000
_cell.length_b   1.000
_cell.length_c   1.000
_cell.angle_alpha   90.00
_cell.angle_beta   90.00
_cell.angle_gamma   90.00
#
_symmetry.space_group_name_H-M   'P 1'
#
loop_
_entity.id
_entity.type
_entity.pdbx_description
1 polymer ?
#
loop_
_entity_poly.entity_id
_entity_poly.type
_entity_poly.pdbx_seq_one_letter_code
_entity_poly.pdbx_strand_id
1 'polypeptide(L)'
;MIFFWMAFHQNGLTLTFFARDYTARTADGAIGMSFNVFNLVFVITLIYSLFSLFQSKEAKSKLISAVVAVISVSILVYKYLSLAPGSFIEVLPQMFQHFNPFFVVALTPVSLAVFGALAKRGSEPSAPRKIGIGMFIAALGFTVMALSSMGLPTPNPDGATVVANDLLVSPSVLINTYLVLTFAELFLSPMGISFVSKVAPPKYKGLMMGLWFGATAVGNYLVSIIGMLWGHMPLWALWSILIVLCLISALFIFMMMKRLENATK
;
A
#
# COMPACT_ATOMS: atom_id res chain seq x y z
N MET A 1 -2.82 15.21 -5.00
CA MET A 1 -2.44 14.83 -3.63
C MET A 1 -3.65 14.58 -2.74
N ILE A 2 -4.58 15.53 -2.63
CA ILE A 2 -5.79 15.42 -1.79
C ILE A 2 -6.51 14.09 -2.03
N PHE A 3 -6.89 13.80 -3.27
CA PHE A 3 -7.62 12.57 -3.63
C PHE A 3 -6.81 11.29 -3.44
N PHE A 4 -5.47 11.34 -3.56
CA PHE A 4 -4.64 10.20 -3.21
C PHE A 4 -4.74 9.86 -1.73
N TRP A 5 -4.56 10.86 -0.86
CA TRP A 5 -4.63 10.62 0.59
C TRP A 5 -6.03 10.25 1.05
N MET A 6 -7.06 10.83 0.42
CA MET A 6 -8.45 10.42 0.64
C MET A 6 -8.66 8.93 0.29
N ALA A 7 -8.13 8.48 -0.85
CA ALA A 7 -8.22 7.09 -1.25
C ALA A 7 -7.33 6.18 -0.38
N PHE A 8 -6.09 6.57 -0.14
CA PHE A 8 -5.11 5.78 0.61
C PHE A 8 -5.56 5.53 2.06
N HIS A 9 -6.04 6.57 2.76
CA HIS A 9 -6.48 6.42 4.14
C HIS A 9 -7.84 5.74 4.32
N GLN A 10 -8.46 5.25 3.25
CA GLN A 10 -9.54 4.27 3.37
C GLN A 10 -9.08 2.96 4.05
N ASN A 11 -7.78 2.72 4.14
CA ASN A 11 -7.22 1.60 4.90
C ASN A 11 -7.64 1.62 6.39
N GLY A 12 -7.80 2.80 6.98
CA GLY A 12 -8.28 2.98 8.36
C GLY A 12 -9.80 3.06 8.52
N LEU A 13 -10.57 3.08 7.43
CA LEU A 13 -12.03 3.24 7.48
C LEU A 13 -12.75 2.17 6.65
N THR A 14 -13.01 2.41 5.36
CA THR A 14 -13.86 1.51 4.56
C THR A 14 -13.21 0.16 4.26
N LEU A 15 -11.88 0.06 4.13
CA LEU A 15 -11.19 -1.23 4.05
C LEU A 15 -11.27 -2.01 5.37
N THR A 16 -11.29 -1.33 6.52
CA THR A 16 -11.50 -1.96 7.82
C THR A 16 -12.96 -2.44 7.96
N PHE A 17 -13.94 -1.66 7.46
CA PHE A 17 -15.33 -2.11 7.41
C PHE A 17 -15.50 -3.32 6.49
N PHE A 18 -14.85 -3.33 5.33
CA PHE A 18 -14.83 -4.48 4.43
C PHE A 18 -14.21 -5.71 5.10
N ALA A 19 -13.10 -5.53 5.83
CA ALA A 19 -12.47 -6.61 6.60
C ALA A 19 -13.42 -7.19 7.67
N ARG A 20 -14.24 -6.35 8.30
CA ARG A 20 -15.18 -6.76 9.33
C ARG A 20 -16.37 -7.54 8.76
N ASP A 21 -16.92 -7.08 7.64
CA ASP A 21 -18.24 -7.53 7.16
C ASP A 21 -18.14 -8.57 6.03
N TYR A 22 -17.11 -8.48 5.17
CA TYR A 22 -17.05 -9.23 3.92
C TYR A 22 -15.84 -10.16 3.80
N THR A 23 -14.93 -10.15 4.78
CA THR A 23 -13.73 -10.97 4.73
C THR A 23 -13.86 -12.18 5.66
N ALA A 24 -13.37 -13.33 5.22
CA ALA A 24 -13.33 -14.52 6.05
C ALA A 24 -12.56 -14.25 7.35
N ARG A 25 -13.16 -14.66 8.48
CA ARG A 25 -12.61 -14.42 9.83
C ARG A 25 -11.55 -15.43 10.23
N THR A 26 -11.22 -16.36 9.36
CA THR A 26 -10.20 -17.37 9.60
C THR A 26 -9.23 -17.40 8.43
N ALA A 27 -7.97 -17.63 8.73
CA ALA A 27 -6.92 -17.83 7.73
C ALA A 27 -6.03 -19.02 8.13
N ASP A 28 -5.66 -19.82 7.16
CA ASP A 28 -4.82 -20.99 7.31
C ASP A 28 -3.49 -20.86 6.55
N GLY A 29 -2.61 -21.82 6.71
CA GLY A 29 -1.36 -21.92 5.97
C GLY A 29 -0.53 -20.64 5.95
N ALA A 30 -0.02 -20.28 4.78
CA ALA A 30 0.83 -19.10 4.59
C ALA A 30 0.07 -17.79 4.84
N ILE A 31 -1.24 -17.74 4.51
CA ILE A 31 -2.08 -16.56 4.77
C ILE A 31 -2.19 -16.36 6.29
N GLY A 32 -2.50 -17.42 7.05
CA GLY A 32 -2.53 -17.35 8.51
C GLY A 32 -1.19 -16.89 9.11
N MET A 33 -0.07 -17.43 8.61
CA MET A 33 1.27 -17.02 9.07
C MET A 33 1.55 -15.54 8.84
N SER A 34 0.97 -14.91 7.79
CA SER A 34 1.20 -13.49 7.48
C SER A 34 0.58 -12.53 8.51
N PHE A 35 -0.38 -12.99 9.30
CA PHE A 35 -0.97 -12.19 10.38
C PHE A 35 -0.13 -12.20 11.68
N ASN A 36 0.92 -13.01 11.75
CA ASN A 36 1.86 -13.01 12.87
C ASN A 36 3.00 -12.02 12.59
N VAL A 37 3.06 -10.95 13.38
CA VAL A 37 4.06 -9.87 13.23
C VAL A 37 5.51 -10.39 13.25
N PHE A 38 5.82 -11.39 14.07
CA PHE A 38 7.17 -11.97 14.09
C PHE A 38 7.54 -12.63 12.75
N ASN A 39 6.58 -13.27 12.07
CA ASN A 39 6.83 -13.83 10.75
C ASN A 39 7.12 -12.73 9.72
N LEU A 40 6.39 -11.61 9.81
CA LEU A 40 6.65 -10.44 8.95
C LEU A 40 8.04 -9.84 9.21
N VAL A 41 8.50 -9.80 10.46
CA VAL A 41 9.88 -9.37 10.80
C VAL A 41 10.91 -10.29 10.15
N PHE A 42 10.71 -11.62 10.16
CA PHE A 42 11.62 -12.55 9.46
C PHE A 42 11.61 -12.33 7.94
N VAL A 43 10.45 -12.01 7.35
CA VAL A 43 10.37 -11.66 5.92
C VAL A 43 11.12 -10.38 5.63
N ILE A 44 10.97 -9.31 6.44
CA ILE A 44 11.75 -8.08 6.33
C ILE A 44 13.25 -8.38 6.43
N THR A 45 13.65 -9.11 7.45
CA THR A 45 15.06 -9.49 7.69
C THR A 45 15.63 -10.24 6.49
N LEU A 46 14.87 -11.17 5.90
CA LEU A 46 15.25 -11.89 4.70
C LEU A 46 15.45 -10.93 3.51
N ILE A 47 14.50 -10.02 3.24
CA ILE A 47 14.59 -9.06 2.14
C ILE A 47 15.86 -8.20 2.28
N TYR A 48 16.08 -7.61 3.45
CA TYR A 48 17.26 -6.77 3.70
C TYR A 48 18.58 -7.55 3.62
N SER A 49 18.60 -8.79 4.10
CA SER A 49 19.78 -9.66 4.00
C SER A 49 20.08 -10.00 2.55
N LEU A 50 19.08 -10.29 1.72
CA LEU A 50 19.27 -10.52 0.29
C LEU A 50 19.81 -9.26 -0.41
N PHE A 51 19.24 -8.08 -0.13
CA PHE A 51 19.74 -6.84 -0.69
C PHE A 51 21.20 -6.57 -0.27
N SER A 52 21.53 -6.75 1.00
CA SER A 52 22.89 -6.63 1.52
C SER A 52 23.84 -7.60 0.84
N LEU A 53 23.43 -8.86 0.63
CA LEU A 53 24.21 -9.89 -0.04
C LEU A 53 24.62 -9.48 -1.47
N PHE A 54 23.69 -8.88 -2.23
CA PHE A 54 23.96 -8.46 -3.61
C PHE A 54 24.68 -7.11 -3.73
N GLN A 55 24.51 -6.20 -2.76
CA GLN A 55 25.09 -4.86 -2.83
C GLN A 55 26.44 -4.73 -2.12
N SER A 56 26.72 -5.56 -1.12
CA SER A 56 27.96 -5.50 -0.37
C SER A 56 29.17 -5.89 -1.23
N LYS A 57 30.30 -5.18 -1.05
CA LYS A 57 31.59 -5.51 -1.67
C LYS A 57 32.47 -6.38 -0.76
N GLU A 58 32.25 -6.35 0.55
CA GLU A 58 33.06 -7.05 1.53
C GLU A 58 32.59 -8.51 1.71
N ALA A 59 33.53 -9.46 1.64
CA ALA A 59 33.25 -10.89 1.81
C ALA A 59 32.62 -11.21 3.18
N LYS A 60 33.08 -10.57 4.26
CA LYS A 60 32.53 -10.74 5.61
C LYS A 60 31.07 -10.32 5.69
N SER A 61 30.72 -9.16 5.12
CA SER A 61 29.36 -8.66 5.07
C SER A 61 28.44 -9.59 4.26
N LYS A 62 28.90 -10.10 3.11
CA LYS A 62 28.17 -11.10 2.31
C LYS A 62 27.92 -12.38 3.10
N LEU A 63 28.92 -12.89 3.80
CA LEU A 63 28.77 -14.10 4.61
C LEU A 63 27.74 -13.92 5.72
N ILE A 64 27.80 -12.81 6.45
CA ILE A 64 26.83 -12.49 7.50
C ILE A 64 25.41 -12.41 6.91
N SER A 65 25.26 -11.70 5.79
CA SER A 65 23.96 -11.55 5.13
C SER A 65 23.42 -12.91 4.64
N ALA A 66 24.27 -13.77 4.09
CA ALA A 66 23.87 -15.11 3.67
C ALA A 66 23.40 -15.95 4.85
N VAL A 67 24.14 -15.94 5.97
CA VAL A 67 23.77 -16.67 7.18
C VAL A 67 22.43 -16.19 7.74
N VAL A 68 22.23 -14.85 7.82
CA VAL A 68 20.97 -14.26 8.32
C VAL A 68 19.80 -14.62 7.40
N ALA A 69 20.01 -14.60 6.08
CA ALA A 69 18.98 -15.00 5.10
C ALA A 69 18.59 -16.48 5.30
N VAL A 70 19.57 -17.38 5.39
CA VAL A 70 19.33 -18.81 5.62
C VAL A 70 18.59 -19.05 6.93
N ILE A 71 18.99 -18.42 8.02
CA ILE A 71 18.31 -18.54 9.31
C ILE A 71 16.85 -18.06 9.19
N SER A 72 16.61 -16.90 8.57
CA SER A 72 15.25 -16.36 8.41
C SER A 72 14.35 -17.31 7.61
N VAL A 73 14.83 -17.83 6.49
CA VAL A 73 14.10 -18.81 5.67
C VAL A 73 13.86 -20.10 6.46
N SER A 74 14.88 -20.64 7.13
CA SER A 74 14.76 -21.87 7.91
C SER A 74 13.69 -21.77 9.01
N ILE A 75 13.62 -20.63 9.71
CA ILE A 75 12.60 -20.38 10.73
C ILE A 75 11.20 -20.32 10.10
N LEU A 76 11.04 -19.61 8.98
CA LEU A 76 9.74 -19.50 8.30
C LEU A 76 9.28 -20.85 7.76
N VAL A 77 10.17 -21.61 7.14
CA VAL A 77 9.87 -22.96 6.63
C VAL A 77 9.55 -23.92 7.79
N TYR A 78 10.34 -23.92 8.86
CA TYR A 78 10.06 -24.72 10.03
C TYR A 78 8.68 -24.43 10.62
N LYS A 79 8.34 -23.15 10.79
CA LYS A 79 7.02 -22.76 11.29
C LYS A 79 5.89 -23.19 10.35
N TYR A 80 6.08 -23.08 9.03
CA TYR A 80 5.09 -23.52 8.06
C TYR A 80 4.86 -25.05 8.10
N LEU A 81 5.93 -25.82 8.15
CA LEU A 81 5.87 -27.28 8.23
C LEU A 81 5.34 -27.79 9.57
N SER A 82 5.47 -26.97 10.63
CA SER A 82 4.98 -27.29 11.99
C SER A 82 3.50 -26.93 12.17
N LEU A 83 2.83 -26.34 11.16
CA LEU A 83 1.39 -26.08 11.25
C LEU A 83 0.63 -27.41 11.28
N ALA A 84 -0.25 -27.57 12.28
CA ALA A 84 -1.12 -28.75 12.31
C ALA A 84 -2.11 -28.73 11.13
N PRO A 85 -2.39 -29.88 10.50
CA PRO A 85 -3.41 -29.96 9.45
C PRO A 85 -4.75 -29.38 9.92
N GLY A 86 -5.31 -28.44 9.15
CA GLY A 86 -6.57 -27.78 9.50
C GLY A 86 -6.46 -26.70 10.59
N SER A 87 -5.24 -26.34 11.00
CA SER A 87 -5.06 -25.21 11.92
C SER A 87 -5.37 -23.89 11.20
N PHE A 88 -6.14 -23.04 11.84
CA PHE A 88 -6.46 -21.69 11.38
C PHE A 88 -6.24 -20.69 12.53
N ILE A 89 -6.05 -19.45 12.15
CA ILE A 89 -6.05 -18.32 13.09
C ILE A 89 -7.30 -17.49 12.88
N GLU A 90 -7.78 -16.88 13.94
CA GLU A 90 -8.83 -15.87 13.86
C GLU A 90 -8.24 -14.56 13.34
N VAL A 91 -8.88 -13.99 12.31
CA VAL A 91 -8.45 -12.75 11.68
C VAL A 91 -9.37 -11.61 12.11
N LEU A 92 -8.81 -10.69 12.89
CA LEU A 92 -9.51 -9.48 13.30
C LEU A 92 -9.32 -8.37 12.24
N PRO A 93 -10.34 -7.53 11.98
CA PRO A 93 -10.27 -6.45 11.00
C PRO A 93 -9.08 -5.50 11.19
N GLN A 94 -8.71 -5.22 12.43
CA GLN A 94 -7.59 -4.34 12.78
C GLN A 94 -6.24 -4.92 12.40
N MET A 95 -6.12 -6.24 12.28
CA MET A 95 -4.85 -6.90 11.93
C MET A 95 -4.41 -6.58 10.50
N PHE A 96 -5.32 -6.18 9.61
CA PHE A 96 -4.95 -5.77 8.26
C PHE A 96 -4.13 -4.48 8.24
N GLN A 97 -4.29 -3.61 9.22
CA GLN A 97 -3.58 -2.31 9.25
C GLN A 97 -2.06 -2.46 9.39
N HIS A 98 -1.55 -3.57 9.94
CA HIS A 98 -0.11 -3.77 10.04
C HIS A 98 0.56 -4.12 8.69
N PHE A 99 -0.22 -4.51 7.67
CA PHE A 99 0.34 -4.79 6.35
C PHE A 99 0.90 -3.54 5.66
N ASN A 100 0.32 -2.36 5.85
CA ASN A 100 0.86 -1.14 5.27
C ASN A 100 2.29 -0.85 5.79
N PRO A 101 2.55 -0.66 7.11
CA PRO A 101 3.92 -0.43 7.59
C PRO A 101 4.86 -1.60 7.27
N PHE A 102 4.39 -2.84 7.28
CA PHE A 102 5.17 -3.98 6.84
C PHE A 102 5.64 -3.82 5.39
N PHE A 103 4.72 -3.55 4.46
CA PHE A 103 5.06 -3.38 3.05
C PHE A 103 5.91 -2.13 2.78
N VAL A 104 5.69 -1.03 3.52
CA VAL A 104 6.56 0.15 3.43
C VAL A 104 8.01 -0.24 3.71
N VAL A 105 8.25 -0.94 4.82
CA VAL A 105 9.61 -1.36 5.20
C VAL A 105 10.15 -2.40 4.21
N ALA A 106 9.37 -3.42 3.86
CA ALA A 106 9.81 -4.51 2.99
C ALA A 106 10.09 -4.05 1.55
N LEU A 107 9.28 -3.13 0.99
CA LEU A 107 9.40 -2.68 -0.40
C LEU A 107 10.34 -1.48 -0.57
N THR A 108 10.71 -0.77 0.50
CA THR A 108 11.63 0.37 0.40
C THR A 108 12.95 0.00 -0.29
N PRO A 109 13.69 -1.04 0.10
CA PRO A 109 14.93 -1.41 -0.59
C PRO A 109 14.70 -1.84 -2.05
N VAL A 110 13.56 -2.47 -2.34
CA VAL A 110 13.16 -2.84 -3.72
C VAL A 110 12.95 -1.58 -4.56
N SER A 111 12.17 -0.63 -4.04
CA SER A 111 11.90 0.66 -4.70
C SER A 111 13.20 1.43 -4.97
N LEU A 112 14.08 1.53 -3.98
CA LEU A 112 15.39 2.18 -4.12
C LEU A 112 16.27 1.49 -5.16
N ALA A 113 16.28 0.16 -5.21
CA ALA A 113 17.06 -0.59 -6.21
C ALA A 113 16.53 -0.37 -7.62
N VAL A 114 15.19 -0.40 -7.80
CA VAL A 114 14.53 -0.16 -9.09
C VAL A 114 14.84 1.25 -9.59
N PHE A 115 14.60 2.28 -8.77
CA PHE A 115 14.88 3.66 -9.17
C PHE A 115 16.36 3.92 -9.37
N GLY A 116 17.24 3.35 -8.54
CA GLY A 116 18.68 3.45 -8.71
C GLY A 116 19.17 2.78 -9.99
N ALA A 117 18.60 1.66 -10.40
CA ALA A 117 18.91 1.00 -11.67
C ALA A 117 18.43 1.84 -12.88
N LEU A 118 17.25 2.43 -12.79
CA LEU A 118 16.72 3.34 -13.80
C LEU A 118 17.55 4.62 -13.92
N ALA A 119 17.98 5.18 -12.78
CA ALA A 119 18.86 6.36 -12.75
C ALA A 119 20.21 6.08 -13.44
N LYS A 120 20.83 4.93 -13.16
CA LYS A 120 22.08 4.52 -13.82
C LYS A 120 21.94 4.37 -15.35
N ARG A 121 20.71 4.07 -15.84
CA ARG A 121 20.40 3.98 -17.27
C ARG A 121 19.94 5.30 -17.89
N GLY A 122 19.91 6.39 -17.11
CA GLY A 122 19.38 7.70 -17.57
C GLY A 122 17.88 7.71 -17.88
N SER A 123 17.13 6.68 -17.42
CA SER A 123 15.69 6.51 -17.69
C SER A 123 14.83 6.62 -16.44
N GLU A 124 15.36 7.19 -15.36
CA GLU A 124 14.58 7.41 -14.13
C GLU A 124 13.45 8.41 -14.40
N PRO A 125 12.18 8.06 -14.10
CA PRO A 125 11.06 9.00 -14.23
C PRO A 125 11.24 10.22 -13.33
N SER A 126 10.86 11.40 -13.82
CA SER A 126 10.83 12.63 -13.00
C SER A 126 9.91 12.47 -11.79
N ALA A 127 10.10 13.29 -10.74
CA ALA A 127 9.26 13.24 -9.55
C ALA A 127 7.76 13.40 -9.87
N PRO A 128 7.31 14.34 -10.74
CA PRO A 128 5.91 14.40 -11.16
C PRO A 128 5.42 13.14 -11.88
N ARG A 129 6.25 12.49 -12.70
CA ARG A 129 5.89 11.21 -13.35
C ARG A 129 5.68 10.09 -12.33
N LYS A 130 6.56 9.98 -11.34
CA LYS A 130 6.42 8.99 -10.25
C LYS A 130 5.11 9.20 -9.49
N ILE A 131 4.77 10.45 -9.18
CA ILE A 131 3.50 10.80 -8.51
C ILE A 131 2.30 10.38 -9.38
N GLY A 132 2.30 10.67 -10.68
CA GLY A 132 1.23 10.26 -11.59
C GLY A 132 1.10 8.73 -11.70
N ILE A 133 2.21 8.01 -11.79
CA ILE A 133 2.25 6.54 -11.79
C ILE A 133 1.71 6.00 -10.47
N GLY A 134 2.09 6.57 -9.32
CA GLY A 134 1.58 6.16 -8.02
C GLY A 134 0.06 6.28 -7.92
N MET A 135 -0.52 7.37 -8.44
CA MET A 135 -1.99 7.54 -8.49
C MET A 135 -2.67 6.50 -9.39
N PHE A 136 -2.05 6.15 -10.52
CA PHE A 136 -2.55 5.09 -11.39
C PHE A 136 -2.50 3.72 -10.71
N ILE A 137 -1.42 3.41 -10.00
CA ILE A 137 -1.28 2.16 -9.22
C ILE A 137 -2.33 2.11 -8.10
N ALA A 138 -2.62 3.23 -7.42
CA ALA A 138 -3.69 3.28 -6.42
C ALA A 138 -5.06 2.97 -7.04
N ALA A 139 -5.36 3.49 -8.23
CA ALA A 139 -6.57 3.13 -8.97
C ALA A 139 -6.66 1.62 -9.26
N LEU A 140 -5.54 0.97 -9.61
CA LEU A 140 -5.50 -0.49 -9.78
C LEU A 140 -5.80 -1.24 -8.47
N GLY A 141 -5.29 -0.77 -7.34
CA GLY A 141 -5.60 -1.34 -6.02
C GLY A 141 -7.09 -1.33 -5.72
N PHE A 142 -7.77 -0.20 -5.97
CA PHE A 142 -9.22 -0.12 -5.80
C PHE A 142 -10.00 -0.87 -6.88
N THR A 143 -9.43 -1.09 -8.06
CA THR A 143 -10.02 -1.96 -9.07
C THR A 143 -10.09 -3.40 -8.58
N VAL A 144 -9.06 -3.90 -7.89
CA VAL A 144 -9.11 -5.22 -7.23
C VAL A 144 -10.28 -5.27 -6.24
N MET A 145 -10.45 -4.23 -5.41
CA MET A 145 -11.57 -4.15 -4.46
C MET A 145 -12.93 -4.12 -5.15
N ALA A 146 -13.08 -3.33 -6.23
CA ALA A 146 -14.32 -3.25 -6.99
C ALA A 146 -14.71 -4.61 -7.60
N LEU A 147 -13.75 -5.28 -8.23
CA LEU A 147 -13.98 -6.61 -8.82
C LEU A 147 -14.32 -7.66 -7.76
N SER A 148 -13.60 -7.67 -6.63
CA SER A 148 -13.86 -8.60 -5.52
C SER A 148 -15.16 -8.33 -4.78
N SER A 149 -15.77 -7.17 -5.02
CA SER A 149 -17.04 -6.77 -4.39
C SER A 149 -18.25 -7.02 -5.29
N MET A 150 -18.05 -7.51 -6.52
CA MET A 150 -19.16 -7.81 -7.43
C MET A 150 -19.97 -8.99 -6.88
N GLY A 151 -21.28 -8.81 -6.80
CA GLY A 151 -22.19 -9.82 -6.28
C GLY A 151 -22.33 -9.87 -4.76
N LEU A 152 -21.53 -9.06 -4.02
CA LEU A 152 -21.71 -8.95 -2.57
C LEU A 152 -22.93 -8.08 -2.24
N PRO A 153 -23.63 -8.37 -1.12
CA PRO A 153 -24.75 -7.55 -0.66
C PRO A 153 -24.29 -6.12 -0.32
N THR A 154 -25.19 -5.16 -0.48
CA THR A 154 -24.92 -3.77 -0.09
C THR A 154 -24.71 -3.69 1.43
N PRO A 155 -23.71 -2.88 1.89
CA PRO A 155 -23.45 -2.73 3.32
C PRO A 155 -24.66 -2.23 4.08
N ASN A 156 -24.78 -2.64 5.35
CA ASN A 156 -25.76 -2.09 6.26
C ASN A 156 -25.27 -0.73 6.78
N PRO A 157 -26.03 0.38 6.62
CA PRO A 157 -25.63 1.69 7.11
C PRO A 157 -25.60 1.77 8.65
N ASP A 158 -26.46 1.01 9.33
CA ASP A 158 -26.67 1.10 10.77
C ASP A 158 -25.86 0.10 11.60
N GLY A 159 -24.99 -0.69 10.96
CA GLY A 159 -24.21 -1.69 11.69
C GLY A 159 -23.36 -2.59 10.81
N ALA A 160 -23.00 -3.75 11.36
CA ALA A 160 -22.29 -4.76 10.60
C ALA A 160 -23.22 -5.46 9.60
N THR A 161 -22.70 -5.74 8.41
CA THR A 161 -23.43 -6.49 7.39
C THR A 161 -23.25 -7.98 7.64
N VAL A 162 -24.35 -8.72 7.66
CA VAL A 162 -24.30 -10.17 7.73
C VAL A 162 -24.19 -10.73 6.31
N VAL A 163 -23.09 -11.40 6.03
CA VAL A 163 -22.81 -12.04 4.75
C VAL A 163 -22.73 -13.55 4.93
N ALA A 164 -23.31 -14.30 4.00
CA ALA A 164 -23.25 -15.76 4.02
C ALA A 164 -21.78 -16.22 3.85
N ASN A 165 -21.42 -17.32 4.53
CA ASN A 165 -20.03 -17.76 4.61
C ASN A 165 -19.41 -18.10 3.24
N ASP A 166 -20.22 -18.56 2.28
CA ASP A 166 -19.84 -18.88 0.90
C ASP A 166 -19.54 -17.64 0.05
N LEU A 167 -20.02 -16.46 0.47
CA LEU A 167 -19.75 -15.18 -0.18
C LEU A 167 -18.59 -14.40 0.45
N LEU A 168 -18.05 -14.87 1.58
CA LEU A 168 -16.94 -14.19 2.23
C LEU A 168 -15.68 -14.20 1.36
N VAL A 169 -15.07 -13.04 1.23
CA VAL A 169 -13.85 -12.83 0.45
C VAL A 169 -12.63 -13.31 1.23
N SER A 170 -11.67 -13.95 0.55
CA SER A 170 -10.43 -14.37 1.19
C SER A 170 -9.62 -13.18 1.73
N PRO A 171 -9.00 -13.29 2.92
CA PRO A 171 -8.10 -12.29 3.48
C PRO A 171 -6.98 -11.86 2.52
N SER A 172 -6.56 -12.73 1.60
CA SER A 172 -5.53 -12.44 0.60
C SER A 172 -5.89 -11.27 -0.32
N VAL A 173 -7.18 -11.03 -0.59
CA VAL A 173 -7.63 -9.91 -1.43
C VAL A 173 -7.26 -8.57 -0.76
N LEU A 174 -7.56 -8.43 0.54
CA LEU A 174 -7.17 -7.23 1.28
C LEU A 174 -5.66 -7.10 1.42
N ILE A 175 -4.93 -8.19 1.73
CA ILE A 175 -3.46 -8.18 1.81
C ILE A 175 -2.87 -7.68 0.48
N ASN A 176 -3.35 -8.18 -0.66
CA ASN A 176 -2.90 -7.74 -1.98
C ASN A 176 -3.28 -6.28 -2.25
N THR A 177 -4.46 -5.84 -1.82
CA THR A 177 -4.86 -4.42 -1.93
C THR A 177 -3.92 -3.52 -1.14
N TYR A 178 -3.59 -3.88 0.11
CA TYR A 178 -2.59 -3.16 0.91
C TYR A 178 -1.21 -3.13 0.25
N LEU A 179 -0.78 -4.24 -0.36
CA LEU A 179 0.47 -4.32 -1.12
C LEU A 179 0.49 -3.31 -2.27
N VAL A 180 -0.57 -3.29 -3.10
CA VAL A 180 -0.67 -2.39 -4.26
C VAL A 180 -0.75 -0.93 -3.81
N LEU A 181 -1.55 -0.62 -2.78
CA LEU A 181 -1.67 0.74 -2.25
C LEU A 181 -0.36 1.23 -1.62
N THR A 182 0.37 0.38 -0.90
CA THR A 182 1.68 0.73 -0.35
C THR A 182 2.70 0.95 -1.46
N PHE A 183 2.64 0.16 -2.52
CA PHE A 183 3.51 0.39 -3.68
C PHE A 183 3.22 1.74 -4.33
N ALA A 184 1.95 2.12 -4.47
CA ALA A 184 1.54 3.45 -4.91
C ALA A 184 2.07 4.56 -3.99
N GLU A 185 2.01 4.36 -2.68
CA GLU A 185 2.52 5.29 -1.67
C GLU A 185 4.03 5.52 -1.82
N LEU A 186 4.81 4.47 -2.02
CA LEU A 186 6.27 4.57 -2.21
C LEU A 186 6.65 5.38 -3.46
N PHE A 187 5.81 5.37 -4.50
CA PHE A 187 6.01 6.21 -5.68
C PHE A 187 5.67 7.68 -5.42
N LEU A 188 4.78 7.97 -4.49
CA LEU A 188 4.19 9.29 -4.31
C LEU A 188 4.78 10.05 -3.13
N SER A 189 4.84 9.43 -1.96
CA SER A 189 5.14 10.13 -0.70
C SER A 189 6.57 10.71 -0.66
N PRO A 190 7.65 9.95 -0.89
CA PRO A 190 9.01 10.50 -0.86
C PRO A 190 9.25 11.50 -1.99
N MET A 191 8.66 11.25 -3.16
CA MET A 191 8.85 12.08 -4.34
C MET A 191 8.13 13.42 -4.23
N GLY A 192 6.96 13.45 -3.62
CA GLY A 192 6.19 14.65 -3.44
C GLY A 192 6.86 15.66 -2.52
N ILE A 193 7.35 15.22 -1.37
CA ILE A 193 8.09 16.05 -0.43
C ILE A 193 9.38 16.59 -1.09
N SER A 194 10.13 15.72 -1.77
CA SER A 194 11.35 16.11 -2.50
C SER A 194 11.05 17.13 -3.59
N PHE A 195 9.98 16.92 -4.38
CA PHE A 195 9.57 17.82 -5.45
C PHE A 195 9.23 19.23 -4.90
N VAL A 196 8.35 19.31 -3.90
CA VAL A 196 7.98 20.60 -3.29
C VAL A 196 9.20 21.32 -2.71
N SER A 197 10.08 20.58 -2.04
CA SER A 197 11.32 21.17 -1.48
C SER A 197 12.27 21.72 -2.54
N LYS A 198 12.29 21.16 -3.75
CA LYS A 198 13.14 21.60 -4.87
C LYS A 198 12.56 22.81 -5.60
N VAL A 199 11.22 22.82 -5.82
CA VAL A 199 10.54 23.85 -6.62
C VAL A 199 10.22 25.09 -5.80
N ALA A 200 10.09 24.96 -4.49
CA ALA A 200 9.75 26.07 -3.60
C ALA A 200 10.87 27.13 -3.55
N PRO A 201 10.55 28.43 -3.82
CA PRO A 201 11.49 29.50 -3.62
C PRO A 201 12.00 29.52 -2.16
N PRO A 202 13.28 29.82 -1.91
CA PRO A 202 13.87 29.78 -0.55
C PRO A 202 13.04 30.53 0.51
N LYS A 203 12.53 31.69 0.15
CA LYS A 203 11.68 32.54 1.03
C LYS A 203 10.37 31.86 1.44
N TYR A 204 9.80 31.01 0.58
CA TYR A 204 8.47 30.41 0.78
C TYR A 204 8.52 28.90 1.01
N LYS A 205 9.72 28.32 1.19
CA LYS A 205 9.89 26.88 1.34
C LYS A 205 9.05 26.29 2.48
N GLY A 206 9.05 26.93 3.64
CA GLY A 206 8.24 26.50 4.79
C GLY A 206 6.74 26.54 4.49
N LEU A 207 6.26 27.63 3.85
CA LEU A 207 4.86 27.78 3.45
C LEU A 207 4.45 26.69 2.45
N MET A 208 5.26 26.42 1.42
CA MET A 208 4.98 25.41 0.41
C MET A 208 4.95 23.99 1.01
N MET A 209 5.83 23.70 1.95
CA MET A 209 5.81 22.44 2.71
C MET A 209 4.57 22.36 3.61
N GLY A 210 4.20 23.45 4.26
CA GLY A 210 2.96 23.54 5.05
C GLY A 210 1.71 23.30 4.20
N LEU A 211 1.64 23.88 2.99
CA LEU A 211 0.54 23.63 2.04
C LEU A 211 0.50 22.17 1.56
N TRP A 212 1.66 21.53 1.38
CA TRP A 212 1.72 20.11 1.05
C TRP A 212 1.08 19.24 2.13
N PHE A 213 1.44 19.47 3.41
CA PHE A 213 0.81 18.78 4.55
C PHE A 213 -0.65 19.19 4.76
N GLY A 214 -1.00 20.44 4.47
CA GLY A 214 -2.38 20.92 4.44
C GLY A 214 -3.23 20.16 3.42
N ALA A 215 -2.71 19.89 2.22
CA ALA A 215 -3.38 19.07 1.22
C ALA A 215 -3.58 17.62 1.71
N THR A 216 -2.61 17.06 2.44
CA THR A 216 -2.75 15.74 3.08
C THR A 216 -3.86 15.77 4.13
N ALA A 217 -3.90 16.81 4.98
CA ALA A 217 -4.93 16.96 6.01
C ALA A 217 -6.34 17.08 5.40
N VAL A 218 -6.50 17.84 4.31
CA VAL A 218 -7.76 17.91 3.56
C VAL A 218 -8.14 16.54 3.00
N GLY A 219 -7.19 15.80 2.43
CA GLY A 219 -7.41 14.43 1.96
C GLY A 219 -7.92 13.52 3.07
N ASN A 220 -7.30 13.58 4.24
CA ASN A 220 -7.69 12.81 5.42
C ASN A 220 -9.11 13.18 5.92
N TYR A 221 -9.46 14.45 5.88
CA TYR A 221 -10.82 14.88 6.20
C TYR A 221 -11.85 14.30 5.21
N LEU A 222 -11.53 14.29 3.93
CA LEU A 222 -12.40 13.76 2.87
C LEU A 222 -12.59 12.23 2.95
N VAL A 223 -11.76 11.49 3.69
CA VAL A 223 -11.97 10.06 3.98
C VAL A 223 -13.36 9.80 4.57
N SER A 224 -13.83 10.69 5.44
CA SER A 224 -15.15 10.59 6.08
C SER A 224 -16.30 10.63 5.09
N ILE A 225 -16.18 11.37 3.99
CA ILE A 225 -17.22 11.46 2.94
C ILE A 225 -17.43 10.09 2.30
N ILE A 226 -16.37 9.35 2.00
CA ILE A 226 -16.50 7.98 1.49
C ILE A 226 -17.09 7.05 2.55
N GLY A 227 -16.71 7.25 3.82
CA GLY A 227 -17.31 6.52 4.94
C GLY A 227 -18.82 6.75 5.08
N MET A 228 -19.30 7.97 4.85
CA MET A 228 -20.74 8.30 4.85
C MET A 228 -21.52 7.64 3.71
N LEU A 229 -20.85 7.30 2.61
CA LEU A 229 -21.46 6.58 1.50
C LEU A 229 -21.57 5.06 1.77
N TRP A 230 -20.91 4.56 2.81
CA TRP A 230 -21.01 3.16 3.23
C TRP A 230 -22.44 2.85 3.63
N GLY A 231 -23.00 1.79 3.05
CA GLY A 231 -24.40 1.41 3.27
C GLY A 231 -25.43 2.07 2.35
N HIS A 232 -25.05 3.12 1.62
CA HIS A 232 -25.98 3.84 0.73
C HIS A 232 -25.82 3.46 -0.74
N MET A 233 -24.81 2.67 -1.08
CA MET A 233 -24.56 2.20 -2.45
C MET A 233 -23.85 0.85 -2.45
N PRO A 234 -23.89 0.10 -3.59
CA PRO A 234 -23.15 -1.13 -3.74
C PRO A 234 -21.64 -0.90 -3.57
N LEU A 235 -20.93 -1.86 -2.99
CA LEU A 235 -19.48 -1.77 -2.75
C LEU A 235 -18.66 -1.47 -4.00
N TRP A 236 -18.96 -2.15 -5.12
CA TRP A 236 -18.25 -1.91 -6.37
C TRP A 236 -18.37 -0.46 -6.85
N ALA A 237 -19.53 0.19 -6.62
CA ALA A 237 -19.74 1.60 -6.96
C ALA A 237 -18.92 2.52 -6.04
N LEU A 238 -18.88 2.23 -4.73
CA LEU A 238 -18.08 2.97 -3.75
C LEU A 238 -16.59 2.94 -4.11
N TRP A 239 -16.05 1.76 -4.44
CA TRP A 239 -14.66 1.63 -4.88
C TRP A 239 -14.40 2.32 -6.22
N SER A 240 -15.39 2.32 -7.13
CA SER A 240 -15.29 3.01 -8.42
C SER A 240 -15.14 4.52 -8.28
N ILE A 241 -15.73 5.14 -7.25
CA ILE A 241 -15.50 6.57 -6.95
C ILE A 241 -14.01 6.82 -6.69
N LEU A 242 -13.36 5.98 -5.89
CA LEU A 242 -11.93 6.12 -5.58
C LEU A 242 -11.05 5.87 -6.83
N ILE A 243 -11.42 4.90 -7.66
CA ILE A 243 -10.74 4.64 -8.94
C ILE A 243 -10.79 5.89 -9.82
N VAL A 244 -11.98 6.45 -10.02
CA VAL A 244 -12.18 7.64 -10.87
C VAL A 244 -11.40 8.85 -10.34
N LEU A 245 -11.44 9.10 -9.04
CA LEU A 245 -10.70 10.21 -8.42
C LEU A 245 -9.18 10.06 -8.55
N CYS A 246 -8.65 8.85 -8.38
CA CYS A 246 -7.23 8.56 -8.61
C CYS A 246 -6.86 8.72 -10.08
N LEU A 247 -7.69 8.26 -11.02
CA LEU A 247 -7.43 8.39 -12.46
C LEU A 247 -7.52 9.86 -12.93
N ILE A 248 -8.50 10.65 -12.46
CA ILE A 248 -8.59 12.09 -12.72
C ILE A 248 -7.32 12.80 -12.21
N SER A 249 -6.86 12.44 -11.00
CA SER A 249 -5.64 13.01 -10.43
C SER A 249 -4.40 12.65 -11.24
N ALA A 250 -4.28 11.40 -11.68
CA ALA A 250 -3.19 10.95 -12.55
C ALA A 250 -3.22 11.71 -13.89
N LEU A 251 -4.39 11.79 -14.53
CA LEU A 251 -4.58 12.50 -15.80
C LEU A 251 -4.19 13.97 -15.66
N PHE A 252 -4.63 14.64 -14.58
CA PHE A 252 -4.28 16.05 -14.33
C PHE A 252 -2.76 16.23 -14.24
N ILE A 253 -2.05 15.36 -13.52
CA ILE A 253 -0.59 15.43 -13.40
C ILE A 253 0.06 15.22 -14.78
N PHE A 254 -0.39 14.24 -15.56
CA PHE A 254 0.16 13.97 -16.89
C PHE A 254 -0.09 15.13 -17.86
N MET A 255 -1.25 15.80 -17.81
CA MET A 255 -1.52 17.02 -18.59
C MET A 255 -0.59 18.17 -18.19
N MET A 256 -0.29 18.32 -16.90
CA MET A 256 0.59 19.38 -16.38
C MET A 256 2.08 19.02 -16.45
N MET A 257 2.43 17.82 -16.95
CA MET A 257 3.79 17.24 -16.87
C MET A 257 4.88 18.20 -17.36
N LYS A 258 4.73 18.77 -18.57
CA LYS A 258 5.72 19.68 -19.15
C LYS A 258 5.99 20.90 -18.26
N ARG A 259 4.91 21.48 -17.65
CA ARG A 259 5.05 22.63 -16.75
C ARG A 259 5.75 22.26 -15.44
N LEU A 260 5.39 21.10 -14.89
CA LEU A 260 5.99 20.60 -13.65
C LEU A 260 7.46 20.23 -13.82
N GLU A 261 7.83 19.58 -14.92
CA GLU A 261 9.23 19.24 -15.23
C GLU A 261 10.08 20.47 -15.50
N ASN A 262 9.55 21.49 -16.16
CA ASN A 262 10.26 22.75 -16.42
C ASN A 262 10.51 23.53 -15.13
N ALA A 263 9.63 23.43 -14.14
CA ALA A 263 9.82 24.08 -12.84
C ALA A 263 10.94 23.45 -11.99
N THR A 264 11.44 22.26 -12.37
CA THR A 264 12.55 21.57 -11.68
C THR A 264 13.91 21.74 -12.33
N LYS A 265 13.95 22.33 -13.54
CA LYS A 265 15.19 22.70 -14.24
C LYS A 265 15.69 24.05 -13.76
#